data_b8363f27fb4612d98a36b9c88b6f0ab8
#
_entry.id   b8363f27fb4612d98a36b9c88b6f0ab8
#
_cell.length_a   1.000
_cell.length_b   1.000
_cell.length_c   1.000
_cell.angle_alpha   90.00
_cell.angle_beta   90.00
_cell.angle_gamma   90.00
#
_symmetry.space_group_name_H-M   'P 1'
#
loop_
_entity.id
_entity.type
_entity.pdbx_description
1 polymer ?
#
loop_
_entity_poly.entity_id
_entity_poly.type
_entity_poly.pdbx_seq_one_letter_code
_entity_poly.pdbx_strand_id
1 'polypeptide(L)'
;MLTQIINGKILTPQGWLKDGSVLISDGKILEVTNCDLAVVGATLIDAKGMYIVPGGVEIHVHGGGGRDFMEGTEEAFRAAVATHMKHGTTSIFPTLSSSTIPMIRA
;
A
#
# COMPACT_ATOMS: atom_id res chain seq x y z
N MET A 1 3.59 -11.66 -14.87
CA MET A 1 4.87 -11.53 -14.13
C MET A 1 4.69 -12.00 -12.70
N LEU A 2 5.53 -12.89 -12.25
CA LEU A 2 5.49 -13.42 -10.88
C LEU A 2 6.53 -12.70 -10.01
N THR A 3 6.10 -12.28 -8.82
CA THR A 3 6.98 -11.73 -7.80
C THR A 3 6.77 -12.52 -6.52
N GLN A 4 7.85 -12.89 -5.86
CA GLN A 4 7.80 -13.59 -4.59
C GLN A 4 8.58 -12.79 -3.55
N ILE A 5 7.92 -12.52 -2.43
CA ILE A 5 8.55 -11.86 -1.28
C ILE A 5 8.88 -12.96 -0.26
N ILE A 6 10.15 -13.02 0.12
CA ILE A 6 10.68 -14.07 1.00
C ILE A 6 11.37 -13.46 2.22
N ASN A 7 11.67 -14.32 3.18
CA ASN A 7 12.49 -14.00 4.35
C ASN A 7 11.96 -12.83 5.17
N GLY A 8 10.67 -12.86 5.48
CA GLY A 8 10.04 -11.86 6.32
C GLY A 8 8.97 -12.43 7.23
N LYS A 9 8.53 -11.62 8.18
CA LYS A 9 7.40 -11.95 9.06
C LYS A 9 6.13 -11.40 8.44
N ILE A 10 5.23 -12.28 8.06
CA ILE A 10 4.02 -11.92 7.31
C ILE A 10 2.84 -11.77 8.25
N LEU A 11 2.17 -10.63 8.18
CA LEU A 11 0.92 -10.41 8.89
C LEU A 11 -0.25 -10.96 8.07
N THR A 12 -0.98 -11.89 8.67
CA THR A 12 -2.19 -12.48 8.06
C THR A 12 -3.39 -12.28 8.99
N PRO A 13 -4.63 -12.48 8.49
CA PRO A 13 -5.81 -12.42 9.37
C PRO A 13 -5.77 -13.41 10.54
N GLN A 14 -5.01 -14.50 10.42
CA GLN A 14 -4.86 -15.50 11.46
C GLN A 14 -3.64 -15.26 12.37
N GLY A 15 -2.88 -14.20 12.13
CA GLY A 15 -1.70 -13.85 12.89
C GLY A 15 -0.43 -13.83 12.06
N TRP A 16 0.71 -13.81 12.74
CA TRP A 16 2.01 -13.72 12.08
C TRP A 16 2.49 -15.08 11.57
N LEU A 17 2.99 -15.09 10.34
CA LEU A 17 3.73 -16.22 9.80
C LEU A 17 5.21 -15.88 9.80
N LYS A 18 6.03 -16.73 10.45
CA LYS A 18 7.47 -16.66 10.37
C LYS A 18 7.95 -17.44 9.16
N ASP A 19 8.98 -16.99 8.50
CA ASP A 19 9.63 -17.74 7.40
C ASP A 19 8.68 -18.11 6.25
N GLY A 20 7.67 -17.29 6.01
CA GLY A 20 6.74 -17.50 4.92
C GLY A 20 7.12 -16.76 3.64
N SER A 21 6.31 -16.93 2.62
CA SER A 21 6.44 -16.18 1.38
C SER A 21 5.10 -15.69 0.86
N VAL A 22 5.14 -14.58 0.11
CA VAL A 22 3.99 -14.01 -0.58
C VAL A 22 4.25 -14.07 -2.07
N LEU A 23 3.36 -14.73 -2.80
CA LEU A 23 3.44 -14.82 -4.25
C LEU A 23 2.45 -13.86 -4.88
N ILE A 24 2.94 -13.01 -5.78
CA ILE A 24 2.16 -11.96 -6.43
C ILE A 24 2.23 -12.14 -7.95
N SER A 25 1.09 -12.03 -8.60
CA SER A 25 1.02 -12.01 -10.06
C SER A 25 0.05 -10.93 -10.53
N ASP A 26 0.51 -10.11 -11.47
CA ASP A 26 -0.31 -9.09 -12.12
C ASP A 26 -1.09 -8.21 -11.13
N GLY A 27 -0.39 -7.76 -10.08
CA GLY A 27 -0.96 -6.87 -9.08
C GLY A 27 -1.87 -7.54 -8.05
N LYS A 28 -1.93 -8.87 -8.04
CA LYS A 28 -2.76 -9.63 -7.10
C LYS A 28 -1.94 -10.61 -6.30
N ILE A 29 -2.30 -10.78 -5.03
CA ILE A 29 -1.72 -11.81 -4.19
C ILE A 29 -2.32 -13.15 -4.60
N LEU A 30 -1.47 -14.05 -5.09
CA LEU A 30 -1.90 -15.41 -5.46
C LEU A 30 -1.92 -16.32 -4.26
N GLU A 31 -0.90 -16.26 -3.41
CA GLU A 31 -0.76 -17.17 -2.30
C GLU A 31 0.14 -16.59 -1.21
N VAL A 32 -0.20 -16.92 0.02
CA VAL A 32 0.62 -16.65 1.20
C VAL A 32 0.90 -18.00 1.86
N THR A 33 2.17 -18.39 1.92
CA THR A 33 2.55 -19.68 2.46
C THR A 33 3.40 -19.53 3.71
N ASN A 34 3.43 -20.58 4.52
CA ASN A 34 4.27 -20.62 5.72
C ASN A 34 5.65 -21.24 5.46
N CYS A 35 6.05 -21.33 4.22
CA CYS A 35 7.36 -21.83 3.84
C CYS A 35 7.87 -21.11 2.59
N ASP A 36 9.19 -21.11 2.43
CA ASP A 36 9.82 -20.53 1.24
C ASP A 36 9.85 -21.57 0.13
N LEU A 37 8.82 -21.56 -0.69
CA LEU A 37 8.79 -22.40 -1.89
C LEU A 37 9.57 -21.73 -3.00
N ALA A 38 10.43 -22.49 -3.66
CA ALA A 38 11.10 -22.00 -4.86
C ALA A 38 10.09 -21.97 -6.02
N VAL A 39 9.86 -20.78 -6.56
CA VAL A 39 8.96 -20.60 -7.71
C VAL A 39 9.77 -20.23 -8.93
N VAL A 40 9.72 -21.09 -9.95
CA VAL A 40 10.46 -20.86 -11.19
C VAL A 40 9.91 -19.63 -11.91
N GLY A 41 10.81 -18.75 -12.32
CA GLY A 41 10.44 -17.55 -13.08
C GLY A 41 9.96 -16.38 -12.25
N ALA A 42 9.91 -16.51 -10.92
CA ALA A 42 9.52 -15.40 -10.06
C ALA A 42 10.70 -14.46 -9.80
N THR A 43 10.41 -13.16 -9.78
CA THR A 43 11.34 -12.16 -9.28
C THR A 43 11.30 -12.20 -7.76
N LEU A 44 12.45 -12.36 -7.11
CA LEU A 44 12.52 -12.44 -5.66
C LEU A 44 12.73 -11.06 -5.03
N ILE A 45 11.98 -10.80 -3.97
CA ILE A 45 12.21 -9.68 -3.08
C ILE A 45 12.54 -10.25 -1.71
N ASP A 46 13.75 -10.02 -1.24
CA ASP A 46 14.19 -10.45 0.07
C ASP A 46 13.81 -9.40 1.11
N ALA A 47 12.92 -9.74 2.01
CA ALA A 47 12.51 -8.85 3.10
C ALA A 47 13.57 -8.73 4.21
N LYS A 48 14.64 -9.53 4.17
CA LYS A 48 15.77 -9.45 5.10
C LYS A 48 15.35 -9.50 6.58
N GLY A 49 14.40 -10.31 6.90
CA GLY A 49 13.86 -10.45 8.25
C GLY A 49 12.90 -9.37 8.69
N MET A 50 12.56 -8.43 7.82
CA MET A 50 11.61 -7.36 8.11
C MET A 50 10.16 -7.86 8.07
N TYR A 51 9.24 -6.99 8.49
CA TYR A 51 7.82 -7.29 8.46
C TYR A 51 7.28 -7.15 7.04
N ILE A 52 6.41 -8.08 6.66
CA ILE A 52 5.65 -8.03 5.41
C ILE A 52 4.19 -7.85 5.81
N VAL A 53 3.62 -6.71 5.45
CA VAL A 53 2.26 -6.34 5.81
C VAL A 53 1.50 -5.86 4.56
N PRO A 54 0.16 -5.95 4.56
CA PRO A 54 -0.62 -5.33 3.50
C PRO A 54 -0.35 -3.82 3.43
N GLY A 55 -0.49 -3.25 2.25
CA GLY A 55 -0.42 -1.81 2.10
C GLY A 55 -1.48 -1.11 2.94
N GLY A 56 -1.15 0.06 3.48
CA GLY A 56 -2.05 0.83 4.33
C GLY A 56 -3.28 1.33 3.58
N VAL A 57 -4.42 1.33 4.26
CA VAL A 57 -5.65 1.95 3.76
C VAL A 57 -5.92 3.20 4.57
N GLU A 58 -5.85 4.36 3.92
CA GLU A 58 -6.07 5.65 4.57
C GLU A 58 -7.53 6.05 4.40
N ILE A 59 -8.31 5.99 5.47
CA ILE A 59 -9.75 6.23 5.42
C ILE A 59 -10.14 7.66 5.80
N HIS A 60 -9.22 8.45 6.32
CA HIS A 60 -9.47 9.84 6.71
C HIS A 60 -8.17 10.64 6.59
N VAL A 61 -8.07 11.44 5.53
CA VAL A 61 -6.86 12.20 5.26
C VAL A 61 -7.20 13.44 4.45
N HIS A 62 -6.70 14.60 4.87
CA HIS A 62 -6.99 15.89 4.24
C HIS A 62 -5.95 16.31 3.21
N GLY A 63 -4.79 15.69 3.20
CA GLY A 63 -3.72 16.02 2.28
C GLY A 63 -2.40 15.37 2.68
N GLY A 64 -1.31 15.88 2.14
CA GLY A 64 0.04 15.43 2.45
C GLY A 64 1.06 16.15 1.59
N GLY A 65 2.34 16.07 1.97
CA GLY A 65 3.41 16.72 1.22
C GLY A 65 3.26 18.22 1.08
N GLY A 66 2.63 18.88 2.05
CA GLY A 66 2.38 20.31 2.01
C GLY A 66 1.18 20.72 1.15
N ARG A 67 0.39 19.77 0.69
CA ARG A 67 -0.79 20.03 -0.15
C ARG A 67 -2.06 19.54 0.54
N ASP A 68 -3.18 20.18 0.23
CA ASP A 68 -4.50 19.89 0.81
C ASP A 68 -5.48 19.53 -0.33
N PHE A 69 -6.33 18.53 -0.11
CA PHE A 69 -7.34 18.14 -1.10
C PHE A 69 -8.36 19.27 -1.37
N MET A 70 -8.53 20.20 -0.44
CA MET A 70 -9.39 21.39 -0.64
C MET A 70 -8.83 22.36 -1.67
N GLU A 71 -7.58 22.24 -2.09
CA GLU A 71 -7.05 23.03 -3.22
C GLU A 71 -7.78 22.72 -4.53
N GLY A 72 -8.37 21.53 -4.65
CA GLY A 72 -9.21 21.17 -5.78
C GLY A 72 -8.47 21.03 -7.11
N THR A 73 -7.17 20.85 -7.09
CA THR A 73 -6.35 20.69 -8.30
C THR A 73 -5.82 19.26 -8.43
N GLU A 74 -5.65 18.80 -9.65
CA GLU A 74 -5.05 17.49 -9.90
C GLU A 74 -3.64 17.41 -9.33
N GLU A 75 -2.87 18.49 -9.46
CA GLU A 75 -1.51 18.56 -8.93
C GLU A 75 -1.47 18.36 -7.41
N ALA A 76 -2.38 19.00 -6.66
CA ALA A 76 -2.47 18.85 -5.20
C ALA A 76 -2.82 17.41 -4.82
N PHE A 77 -3.79 16.80 -5.51
CA PHE A 77 -4.18 15.41 -5.28
C PHE A 77 -3.02 14.45 -5.56
N ARG A 78 -2.33 14.60 -6.68
CA ARG A 78 -1.19 13.75 -7.02
C ARG A 78 -0.05 13.88 -6.02
N ALA A 79 0.27 15.09 -5.59
CA ALA A 79 1.33 15.33 -4.62
C ALA A 79 1.00 14.72 -3.26
N ALA A 80 -0.23 14.88 -2.78
CA ALA A 80 -0.67 14.32 -1.52
C ALA A 80 -0.65 12.79 -1.55
N VAL A 81 -1.21 12.19 -2.60
CA VAL A 81 -1.25 10.73 -2.78
C VAL A 81 0.17 10.16 -2.88
N ALA A 82 1.06 10.79 -3.64
CA ALA A 82 2.44 10.34 -3.78
C ALA A 82 3.19 10.35 -2.45
N THR A 83 2.93 11.33 -1.59
CA THR A 83 3.52 11.39 -0.26
C THR A 83 3.11 10.20 0.60
N HIS A 84 1.81 9.87 0.63
CA HIS A 84 1.33 8.71 1.38
C HIS A 84 1.83 7.40 0.80
N MET A 85 1.91 7.30 -0.53
CA MET A 85 2.41 6.10 -1.21
C MET A 85 3.85 5.78 -0.84
N LYS A 86 4.70 6.78 -0.64
CA LYS A 86 6.08 6.59 -0.19
C LYS A 86 6.17 5.92 1.17
N HIS A 87 5.14 6.03 1.99
CA HIS A 87 5.08 5.45 3.34
C HIS A 87 4.23 4.19 3.41
N GLY A 88 3.90 3.59 2.27
CA GLY A 88 3.25 2.29 2.20
C GLY A 88 1.73 2.31 2.09
N THR A 89 1.12 3.47 1.88
CA THR A 89 -0.32 3.56 1.63
C THR A 89 -0.64 3.08 0.21
N THR A 90 -1.57 2.14 0.09
CA THR A 90 -1.99 1.57 -1.20
C THR A 90 -3.42 1.90 -1.57
N SER A 91 -4.23 2.35 -0.63
CA SER A 91 -5.59 2.82 -0.88
C SER A 91 -5.84 4.07 -0.04
N ILE A 92 -6.45 5.08 -0.64
CA ILE A 92 -6.64 6.36 0.02
C ILE A 92 -8.05 6.90 -0.28
N PHE A 93 -8.69 7.45 0.75
CA PHE A 93 -9.98 8.12 0.65
C PHE A 93 -9.79 9.59 0.99
N PRO A 94 -9.61 10.48 -0.02
CA PRO A 94 -9.44 11.90 0.21
C PRO A 94 -10.62 12.47 0.99
N THR A 95 -10.32 13.21 2.07
CA THR A 95 -11.33 13.80 2.94
C THR A 95 -11.36 15.29 2.74
N LEU A 96 -12.55 15.85 2.56
CA LEU A 96 -12.75 17.29 2.44
C LEU A 96 -13.08 17.89 3.80
N SER A 97 -12.63 19.12 4.02
CA SER A 97 -12.98 19.90 5.20
C SER A 97 -14.33 20.57 4.99
N SER A 98 -14.96 21.02 6.07
CA SER A 98 -16.16 21.83 6.01
C SER A 98 -15.84 23.16 5.30
N SER A 99 -16.62 23.50 4.29
CA SER A 99 -16.44 24.71 3.51
C SER A 99 -17.73 25.06 2.77
N THR A 100 -17.67 26.09 1.92
CA THR A 100 -18.81 26.42 1.07
C THR A 100 -19.05 25.36 0.01
N ILE A 101 -20.29 25.25 -0.45
CA ILE A 101 -20.64 24.27 -1.50
C ILE A 101 -19.80 24.44 -2.77
N PRO A 102 -19.58 25.68 -3.28
CA PRO A 102 -18.73 25.86 -4.45
C PRO A 102 -17.29 25.35 -4.25
N MET A 103 -16.71 25.55 -3.08
CA MET A 103 -15.34 25.08 -2.79
C MET A 103 -15.27 23.56 -2.72
N ILE A 104 -16.28 22.92 -2.14
CA ILE A 104 -16.33 21.47 -2.04
C ILE A 104 -16.49 20.82 -3.42
N ARG A 105 -17.23 21.47 -4.32
CA ARG A 105 -17.48 20.96 -5.68
C ARG A 105 -16.35 21.26 -6.67
N ALA A 106 -15.52 22.21 -6.37
CA ALA A 106 -14.37 22.54 -7.22
C ALA A 106 -13.28 21.44 -7.20
#